data_16bafc8d3c37aa7dac274ccd87650916
#
_entry.id   16bafc8d3c37aa7dac274ccd87650916
#
_cell.length_a   1.000
_cell.length_b   1.000
_cell.length_c   1.000
_cell.angle_alpha   90.00
_cell.angle_beta   90.00
_cell.angle_gamma   90.00
#
_symmetry.space_group_name_H-M   'P 1'
#
loop_
_entity.id
_entity.type
_entity.pdbx_description
1 polymer ?
#
loop_
_entity_poly.entity_id
_entity_poly.type
_entity_poly.pdbx_seq_one_letter_code
_entity_poly.pdbx_strand_id
1 'polypeptide(L)'
;MSENIILKIVILGASTVGKTSIFIRYFQKEFKTTITSVGVDFKPKFFKLEGEKIKVNYIDTAGQEKFKSISQNYLKSTDGVILVFDITNKETLDLINYWEDFINKNSKPNIGKILFGNKLDLADNREVEYEEGKNLANKLKCKYYEDRRKYRIYYE
;
A
#
# COMPACT_ATOMS: atom_id res chain seq x y z
N MET A 1 5.91 -27.23 18.31
CA MET A 1 5.18 -25.94 18.40
C MET A 1 5.35 -25.27 17.07
N SER A 2 4.28 -25.09 16.28
CA SER A 2 4.37 -24.36 15.03
C SER A 2 4.70 -22.89 15.35
N GLU A 3 5.84 -22.41 14.91
CA GLU A 3 6.17 -20.99 15.01
C GLU A 3 5.15 -20.20 14.20
N ASN A 4 4.43 -19.27 14.84
CA ASN A 4 3.53 -18.38 14.13
C ASN A 4 4.35 -17.49 13.19
N ILE A 5 4.15 -17.64 11.88
CA ILE A 5 4.75 -16.76 10.89
C ILE A 5 4.21 -15.35 11.09
N ILE A 6 5.09 -14.38 11.27
CA ILE A 6 4.73 -12.96 11.43
C ILE A 6 5.32 -12.20 10.25
N LEU A 7 4.46 -11.59 9.44
CA LEU A 7 4.83 -10.73 8.32
C LEU A 7 4.48 -9.27 8.64
N LYS A 8 5.27 -8.36 8.11
CA LYS A 8 5.05 -6.91 8.20
C LYS A 8 4.89 -6.32 6.81
N ILE A 9 3.80 -5.60 6.59
CA ILE A 9 3.49 -4.93 5.33
C ILE A 9 3.31 -3.45 5.60
N VAL A 10 4.03 -2.62 4.84
CA VAL A 10 3.96 -1.15 4.92
C VAL A 10 3.26 -0.60 3.69
N ILE A 11 2.39 0.39 3.89
CA ILE A 11 1.72 1.12 2.81
C ILE A 11 2.46 2.44 2.60
N LEU A 12 2.96 2.68 1.39
CA LEU A 12 3.69 3.87 0.98
C LEU A 12 3.04 4.54 -0.24
N GLY A 13 3.29 5.83 -0.40
CA GLY A 13 2.79 6.64 -1.50
C GLY A 13 2.67 8.09 -1.07
N ALA A 14 2.41 8.99 -2.02
CA ALA A 14 2.23 10.42 -1.77
C ALA A 14 1.12 10.72 -0.75
N SER A 15 1.11 11.95 -0.23
CA SER A 15 -0.01 12.43 0.57
C SER A 15 -1.30 12.40 -0.25
N THR A 16 -2.45 12.21 0.39
CA THR A 16 -3.79 12.25 -0.21
C THR A 16 -4.14 11.19 -1.26
N VAL A 17 -3.25 10.23 -1.56
CA VAL A 17 -3.57 9.12 -2.49
C VAL A 17 -4.57 8.12 -1.91
N GLY A 18 -4.92 8.23 -0.63
CA GLY A 18 -5.93 7.41 0.03
C GLY A 18 -5.41 6.17 0.76
N LYS A 19 -4.14 6.14 1.18
CA LYS A 19 -3.56 5.02 1.96
C LYS A 19 -4.36 4.70 3.20
N THR A 20 -4.64 5.70 4.03
CA THR A 20 -5.44 5.55 5.25
C THR A 20 -6.86 5.10 4.95
N SER A 21 -7.47 5.57 3.85
CA SER A 21 -8.80 5.13 3.43
C SER A 21 -8.82 3.65 3.06
N ILE A 22 -7.81 3.17 2.32
CA ILE A 22 -7.62 1.75 2.00
C ILE A 22 -7.48 0.94 3.28
N PHE A 23 -6.62 1.40 4.20
CA PHE A 23 -6.35 0.76 5.47
C PHE A 23 -7.61 0.65 6.35
N ILE A 24 -8.33 1.75 6.55
CA ILE A 24 -9.57 1.78 7.34
C ILE A 24 -10.60 0.84 6.71
N ARG A 25 -10.81 0.93 5.39
CA ARG A 25 -11.78 0.10 4.71
C ARG A 25 -11.46 -1.39 4.81
N TYR A 26 -10.20 -1.74 4.68
CA TYR A 26 -9.77 -3.14 4.80
C TYR A 26 -10.04 -3.74 6.18
N PHE A 27 -9.91 -2.94 7.25
CA PHE A 27 -10.09 -3.40 8.62
C PHE A 27 -11.50 -3.20 9.17
N GLN A 28 -12.18 -2.11 8.81
CA GLN A 28 -13.47 -1.71 9.40
C GLN A 28 -14.66 -1.96 8.48
N LYS A 29 -14.42 -2.28 7.20
CA LYS A 29 -15.46 -2.41 6.15
C LYS A 29 -16.31 -1.13 5.98
N GLU A 30 -15.83 0.00 6.44
CA GLU A 30 -16.49 1.30 6.35
C GLU A 30 -15.72 2.25 5.45
N PHE A 31 -16.46 3.12 4.75
CA PHE A 31 -15.89 4.24 4.01
C PHE A 31 -16.10 5.51 4.81
N LYS A 32 -15.05 6.04 5.41
CA LYS A 32 -15.09 7.34 6.10
C LYS A 32 -14.27 8.34 5.32
N THR A 33 -14.80 9.55 5.18
CA THR A 33 -14.01 10.69 4.70
C THR A 33 -12.90 10.93 5.72
N THR A 34 -11.66 10.64 5.34
CA THR A 34 -10.52 10.80 6.24
C THR A 34 -9.89 12.17 6.04
N ILE A 35 -9.73 12.89 7.13
CA ILE A 35 -8.80 14.01 7.23
C ILE A 35 -7.39 13.42 7.16
N THR A 36 -6.44 14.12 6.56
CA THR A 36 -5.04 13.69 6.47
C THR A 36 -4.55 13.14 7.81
N SER A 37 -4.16 11.86 7.82
CA SER A 37 -3.70 11.19 9.05
C SER A 37 -2.39 11.80 9.50
N VAL A 38 -2.29 12.05 10.80
CA VAL A 38 -1.05 12.48 11.45
C VAL A 38 -0.54 11.29 12.27
N GLY A 39 0.54 10.66 11.80
CA GLY A 39 1.17 9.56 12.50
C GLY A 39 1.13 8.22 11.75
N VAL A 40 1.49 7.16 12.44
CA VAL A 40 1.52 5.79 11.93
C VAL A 40 0.45 4.97 12.63
N ASP A 41 -0.43 4.32 11.88
CA ASP A 41 -1.39 3.37 12.41
C ASP A 41 -0.92 1.93 12.13
N PHE A 42 -1.25 1.04 13.05
CA PHE A 42 -0.77 -0.34 13.05
C PHE A 42 -1.91 -1.30 13.38
N LYS A 43 -2.17 -2.28 12.50
CA LYS A 43 -3.20 -3.31 12.74
C LYS A 43 -2.76 -4.70 12.29
N PRO A 44 -2.94 -5.71 13.15
CA PRO A 44 -2.73 -7.10 12.77
C PRO A 44 -3.96 -7.70 12.09
N LYS A 45 -3.71 -8.62 11.15
CA LYS A 45 -4.72 -9.53 10.62
C LYS A 45 -4.16 -10.95 10.57
N PHE A 46 -5.02 -11.92 10.84
CA PHE A 46 -4.62 -13.32 10.87
C PHE A 46 -5.16 -14.05 9.65
N PHE A 47 -4.30 -14.85 9.04
CA PHE A 47 -4.63 -15.70 7.91
C PHE A 47 -4.29 -17.16 8.23
N LYS A 48 -4.90 -18.08 7.50
CA LYS A 48 -4.54 -19.48 7.51
C LYS A 48 -4.12 -19.86 6.09
N LEU A 49 -2.89 -20.30 5.92
CA LEU A 49 -2.35 -20.74 4.64
C LEU A 49 -1.71 -22.13 4.84
N GLU A 50 -2.17 -23.11 4.06
CA GLU A 50 -1.65 -24.50 4.11
C GLU A 50 -1.61 -25.10 5.53
N GLY A 51 -2.58 -24.73 6.38
CA GLY A 51 -2.67 -25.18 7.78
C GLY A 51 -1.92 -24.31 8.78
N GLU A 52 -1.00 -23.47 8.34
CA GLU A 52 -0.21 -22.58 9.18
C GLU A 52 -0.95 -21.28 9.47
N LYS A 53 -0.80 -20.76 10.70
CA LYS A 53 -1.32 -19.45 11.10
C LYS A 53 -0.30 -18.37 10.77
N ILE A 54 -0.71 -17.41 9.93
CA ILE A 54 0.10 -16.26 9.55
C ILE A 54 -0.50 -15.02 10.18
N LYS A 55 0.30 -14.28 10.94
CA LYS A 55 -0.05 -12.95 11.43
C LYS A 55 0.57 -11.92 10.50
N VAL A 56 -0.25 -11.08 9.86
CA VAL A 56 0.23 -9.97 9.04
C VAL A 56 -0.03 -8.66 9.77
N ASN A 57 1.04 -7.95 10.07
CA ASN A 57 1.00 -6.62 10.67
C ASN A 57 1.04 -5.58 9.56
N TYR A 58 -0.05 -4.85 9.35
CA TYR A 58 -0.15 -3.76 8.39
C TYR A 58 0.19 -2.43 9.04
N ILE A 59 0.98 -1.62 8.36
CA ILE A 59 1.44 -0.32 8.83
C ILE A 59 1.03 0.75 7.82
N ASP A 60 0.17 1.67 8.24
CA ASP A 60 -0.18 2.88 7.48
C ASP A 60 0.76 4.02 7.87
N THR A 61 1.52 4.53 6.93
CA THR A 61 2.52 5.56 7.17
C THR A 61 2.01 6.99 7.02
N ALA A 62 0.69 7.18 6.92
CA ALA A 62 0.06 8.50 6.78
C ALA A 62 0.57 9.37 5.58
N GLY A 63 1.37 8.83 4.68
CA GLY A 63 1.76 9.43 3.40
C GLY A 63 2.55 10.72 3.45
N GLN A 64 3.20 10.99 4.55
CA GLN A 64 3.89 12.26 4.67
C GLN A 64 5.38 12.08 4.47
N GLU A 65 5.92 12.74 3.45
CA GLU A 65 7.36 12.90 3.21
C GLU A 65 8.07 13.55 4.42
N LYS A 66 7.31 14.25 5.27
CA LYS A 66 7.78 14.86 6.51
C LYS A 66 8.26 13.85 7.56
N PHE A 67 7.82 12.58 7.47
CA PHE A 67 8.15 11.53 8.45
C PHE A 67 9.06 10.45 7.87
N LYS A 68 10.03 10.83 7.03
CA LYS A 68 11.00 9.90 6.43
C LYS A 68 11.71 9.00 7.45
N SER A 69 12.06 9.54 8.61
CA SER A 69 12.73 8.79 9.66
C SER A 69 11.88 7.65 10.24
N ILE A 70 10.56 7.86 10.36
CA ILE A 70 9.62 6.84 10.84
C ILE A 70 9.52 5.73 9.82
N SER A 71 9.33 6.08 8.53
CA SER A 71 9.23 5.11 7.45
C SER A 71 10.51 4.28 7.28
N GLN A 72 11.70 4.86 7.47
CA GLN A 72 12.98 4.14 7.42
C GLN A 72 13.08 3.04 8.46
N ASN A 73 12.67 3.31 9.70
CA ASN A 73 12.75 2.33 10.78
C ASN A 73 11.83 1.13 10.54
N TYR A 74 10.64 1.36 9.97
CA TYR A 74 9.72 0.28 9.62
C TYR A 74 10.22 -0.55 8.44
N LEU A 75 10.81 0.08 7.41
CA LEU A 75 11.27 -0.62 6.21
C LEU A 75 12.35 -1.66 6.49
N LYS A 76 13.23 -1.44 7.45
CA LYS A 76 14.29 -2.39 7.83
C LYS A 76 13.76 -3.77 8.24
N SER A 77 12.57 -3.80 8.86
CA SER A 77 11.94 -5.03 9.34
C SER A 77 10.70 -5.43 8.52
N THR A 78 10.47 -4.80 7.39
CA THR A 78 9.30 -5.02 6.53
C THR A 78 9.54 -6.19 5.58
N ASP A 79 8.50 -6.99 5.34
CA ASP A 79 8.50 -8.15 4.45
C ASP A 79 7.83 -7.85 3.11
N GLY A 80 6.95 -6.84 3.07
CA GLY A 80 6.28 -6.42 1.85
C GLY A 80 5.85 -4.95 1.89
N VAL A 81 5.73 -4.34 0.70
CA VAL A 81 5.30 -2.95 0.53
C VAL A 81 4.15 -2.86 -0.46
N ILE A 82 3.15 -2.08 -0.11
CA ILE A 82 2.09 -1.65 -1.02
C ILE A 82 2.37 -0.20 -1.40
N LEU A 83 2.72 0.01 -2.67
CA LEU A 83 2.91 1.34 -3.26
C LEU A 83 1.57 1.83 -3.81
N VAL A 84 1.10 2.97 -3.33
CA VAL A 84 -0.21 3.53 -3.71
C VAL A 84 -0.04 4.84 -4.46
N PHE A 85 -0.74 4.99 -5.58
CA PHE A 85 -0.89 6.25 -6.30
C PHE A 85 -2.38 6.52 -6.59
N ASP A 86 -2.69 7.74 -6.97
CA ASP A 86 -4.03 8.21 -7.33
C ASP A 86 -4.16 8.25 -8.85
N ILE A 87 -5.08 7.48 -9.43
CA ILE A 87 -5.29 7.45 -10.89
C ILE A 87 -5.76 8.79 -11.47
N THR A 88 -6.24 9.69 -10.64
CA THR A 88 -6.69 11.04 -11.01
C THR A 88 -5.62 12.11 -10.86
N ASN A 89 -4.38 11.69 -10.50
CA ASN A 89 -3.26 12.62 -10.34
C ASN A 89 -1.94 11.96 -10.76
N LYS A 90 -1.46 12.33 -11.95
CA LYS A 90 -0.27 11.75 -12.56
C LYS A 90 1.01 12.00 -11.76
N GLU A 91 1.12 13.12 -11.06
CA GLU A 91 2.28 13.41 -10.21
C GLU A 91 2.49 12.34 -9.14
N THR A 92 1.39 11.74 -8.63
CA THR A 92 1.47 10.69 -7.63
C THR A 92 2.03 9.37 -8.18
N LEU A 93 1.83 9.08 -9.48
CA LEU A 93 2.48 7.97 -10.18
C LEU A 93 3.97 8.25 -10.36
N ASP A 94 4.33 9.47 -10.76
CA ASP A 94 5.73 9.86 -10.96
C ASP A 94 6.54 9.76 -9.67
N LEU A 95 5.93 10.08 -8.52
CA LEU A 95 6.52 9.91 -7.19
C LEU A 95 6.77 8.44 -6.79
N ILE A 96 6.20 7.46 -7.48
CA ILE A 96 6.47 6.04 -7.19
C ILE A 96 7.94 5.70 -7.39
N ASN A 97 8.62 6.31 -8.36
CA ASN A 97 10.06 6.10 -8.55
C ASN A 97 10.88 6.57 -7.33
N TYR A 98 10.49 7.67 -6.71
CA TYR A 98 11.10 8.15 -5.46
C TYR A 98 10.89 7.13 -4.32
N TRP A 99 9.69 6.57 -4.18
CA TRP A 99 9.41 5.56 -3.17
C TRP A 99 10.18 4.26 -3.44
N GLU A 100 10.34 3.87 -4.69
CA GLU A 100 11.14 2.70 -5.08
C GLU A 100 12.61 2.87 -4.66
N ASP A 101 13.22 4.03 -4.94
CA ASP A 101 14.58 4.34 -4.51
C ASP A 101 14.69 4.33 -2.99
N PHE A 102 13.69 4.87 -2.29
CA PHE A 102 13.63 4.88 -0.84
C PHE A 102 13.55 3.47 -0.24
N ILE A 103 12.74 2.59 -0.83
CA ILE A 103 12.62 1.19 -0.44
C ILE A 103 13.97 0.48 -0.66
N ASN A 104 14.56 0.61 -1.84
CA ASN A 104 15.80 -0.06 -2.19
C ASN A 104 16.97 0.30 -1.26
N LYS A 105 16.98 1.55 -0.75
CA LYS A 105 17.99 2.02 0.20
C LYS A 105 17.77 1.57 1.65
N ASN A 106 16.53 1.29 2.03
CA ASN A 106 16.15 1.15 3.45
C ASN A 106 15.52 -0.20 3.82
N SER A 107 15.26 -1.08 2.85
CA SER A 107 14.65 -2.37 3.09
C SER A 107 15.60 -3.55 2.88
N LYS A 108 15.11 -4.74 3.17
CA LYS A 108 15.79 -6.00 2.82
C LYS A 108 15.90 -6.14 1.30
N PRO A 109 16.94 -6.80 0.77
CA PRO A 109 17.00 -7.16 -0.64
C PRO A 109 15.76 -8.00 -1.05
N ASN A 110 15.27 -7.77 -2.27
CA ASN A 110 14.14 -8.52 -2.85
C ASN A 110 12.83 -8.47 -2.04
N ILE A 111 12.56 -7.37 -1.35
CA ILE A 111 11.29 -7.17 -0.65
C ILE A 111 10.09 -7.32 -1.62
N GLY A 112 9.03 -8.00 -1.18
CA GLY A 112 7.79 -8.11 -1.94
C GLY A 112 7.13 -6.75 -2.16
N LYS A 113 6.67 -6.49 -3.39
CA LYS A 113 6.03 -5.21 -3.74
C LYS A 113 4.73 -5.43 -4.51
N ILE A 114 3.78 -4.53 -4.32
CA ILE A 114 2.56 -4.38 -5.11
C ILE A 114 2.42 -2.89 -5.46
N LEU A 115 2.08 -2.58 -6.71
CA LEU A 115 1.65 -1.25 -7.13
C LEU A 115 0.12 -1.20 -7.20
N PHE A 116 -0.48 -0.20 -6.57
CA PHE A 116 -1.91 -0.07 -6.44
C PHE A 116 -2.39 1.33 -6.89
N GLY A 117 -3.21 1.35 -7.96
CA GLY A 117 -3.92 2.54 -8.43
C GLY A 117 -5.23 2.70 -7.67
N ASN A 118 -5.36 3.78 -6.91
CA ASN A 118 -6.53 4.07 -6.09
C ASN A 118 -7.45 5.11 -6.72
N LYS A 119 -8.63 5.28 -6.16
CA LYS A 119 -9.70 6.21 -6.55
C LYS A 119 -10.35 5.87 -7.89
N LEU A 120 -10.48 4.60 -8.22
CA LEU A 120 -11.14 4.16 -9.46
C LEU A 120 -12.64 4.57 -9.53
N ASP A 121 -13.24 4.94 -8.40
CA ASP A 121 -14.56 5.56 -8.34
C ASP A 121 -14.61 6.96 -8.99
N LEU A 122 -13.45 7.59 -9.18
CA LEU A 122 -13.27 8.86 -9.87
C LEU A 122 -12.68 8.69 -11.29
N ALA A 123 -12.88 7.53 -11.91
CA ALA A 123 -12.29 7.20 -13.22
C ALA A 123 -12.65 8.18 -14.34
N ASP A 124 -13.76 8.93 -14.20
CA ASP A 124 -14.14 9.99 -15.14
C ASP A 124 -13.11 11.16 -15.16
N ASN A 125 -12.35 11.30 -14.08
CA ASN A 125 -11.26 12.28 -13.94
C ASN A 125 -9.87 11.62 -14.05
N ARG A 126 -9.76 10.46 -14.68
CA ARG A 126 -8.52 9.71 -14.82
C ARG A 126 -7.45 10.52 -15.56
N GLU A 127 -6.26 10.57 -15.00
CA GLU A 127 -5.05 11.12 -15.62
C GLU A 127 -4.00 10.04 -15.90
N VAL A 128 -4.11 8.88 -15.24
CA VAL A 128 -3.19 7.74 -15.42
C VAL A 128 -3.95 6.58 -16.04
N GLU A 129 -3.61 6.23 -17.28
CA GLU A 129 -4.20 5.07 -17.94
C GLU A 129 -3.75 3.76 -17.29
N TYR A 130 -4.60 2.72 -17.35
CA TYR A 130 -4.31 1.41 -16.78
C TYR A 130 -2.96 0.85 -17.26
N GLU A 131 -2.67 0.99 -18.56
CA GLU A 131 -1.41 0.50 -19.14
C GLU A 131 -0.18 1.26 -18.64
N GLU A 132 -0.30 2.54 -18.25
CA GLU A 132 0.80 3.30 -17.64
C GLU A 132 1.16 2.71 -16.27
N GLY A 133 0.17 2.45 -15.40
CA GLY A 133 0.38 1.81 -14.10
C GLY A 133 0.95 0.40 -14.24
N LYS A 134 0.41 -0.38 -15.18
CA LYS A 134 0.89 -1.74 -15.48
C LYS A 134 2.33 -1.75 -16.00
N ASN A 135 2.67 -0.83 -16.91
CA ASN A 135 4.04 -0.72 -17.43
C ASN A 135 5.03 -0.33 -16.34
N LEU A 136 4.66 0.59 -15.44
CA LEU A 136 5.49 0.92 -14.29
C LEU A 136 5.67 -0.29 -13.37
N ALA A 137 4.61 -1.02 -13.05
CA ALA A 137 4.70 -2.23 -12.22
C ALA A 137 5.61 -3.30 -12.84
N ASN A 138 5.54 -3.50 -14.15
CA ASN A 138 6.45 -4.41 -14.88
C ASN A 138 7.91 -3.95 -14.74
N LYS A 139 8.18 -2.65 -14.88
CA LYS A 139 9.52 -2.07 -14.68
C LYS A 139 10.02 -2.28 -13.25
N LEU A 140 9.14 -2.16 -12.26
CA LEU A 140 9.44 -2.39 -10.84
C LEU A 140 9.43 -3.88 -10.45
N LYS A 141 9.14 -4.78 -11.39
CA LYS A 141 9.02 -6.23 -11.19
C LYS A 141 8.02 -6.59 -10.09
N CYS A 142 6.86 -5.93 -10.08
CA CYS A 142 5.79 -6.17 -9.13
C CYS A 142 4.42 -6.33 -9.82
N LYS A 143 3.41 -6.79 -9.08
CA LYS A 143 2.04 -6.88 -9.58
C LYS A 143 1.35 -5.52 -9.52
N TYR A 144 0.45 -5.29 -10.48
CA TYR A 144 -0.38 -4.10 -10.56
C TYR A 144 -1.84 -4.43 -10.27
N TYR A 145 -2.48 -3.59 -9.48
CA TYR A 145 -3.91 -3.65 -9.20
C TYR A 145 -4.52 -2.26 -9.22
N GLU A 146 -5.77 -2.16 -9.68
CA GLU A 146 -6.65 -1.01 -9.45
C GLU A 146 -7.91 -1.49 -8.75
N ASP A 147 -8.42 -0.72 -7.79
CA ASP A 147 -9.64 -1.11 -7.09
C ASP A 147 -10.87 -0.32 -7.55
N ARG A 148 -11.90 -1.03 -7.96
CA ARG A 148 -13.22 -0.50 -8.33
C ARG A 148 -14.14 -0.23 -7.13
N ARG A 149 -13.69 -0.38 -5.90
CA ARG A 149 -14.60 -0.58 -4.79
C ARG A 149 -15.22 0.68 -4.20
N LYS A 150 -16.22 1.21 -4.87
CA LYS A 150 -17.33 1.85 -4.16
C LYS A 150 -18.24 0.80 -3.48
N TYR A 151 -18.30 -0.47 -3.96
CA TYR A 151 -19.42 -1.36 -3.64
C TYR A 151 -19.14 -2.88 -3.58
N ARG A 152 -18.04 -3.46 -3.29
CA ARG A 152 -18.04 -4.90 -2.93
C ARG A 152 -16.67 -5.41 -2.50
N ILE A 153 -16.60 -5.83 -1.25
CA ILE A 153 -15.62 -6.80 -0.80
C ILE A 153 -16.32 -8.15 -0.86
N TYR A 154 -15.98 -8.99 -1.84
CA TYR A 154 -16.22 -10.42 -1.75
C TYR A 154 -14.96 -11.05 -1.20
N TYR A 155 -15.10 -11.69 -0.08
CA TYR A 155 -14.15 -12.69 0.40
C TYR A 155 -14.72 -14.04 -0.04
N GLU A 156 -14.04 -14.75 -0.90
CA GLU A 156 -14.05 -16.20 -0.94
C GLU A 156 -12.78 -16.71 -0.27
#